data_7859c0fc06e4053deb5d7a859132c396
#
_entry.id   7859c0fc06e4053deb5d7a859132c396
#
_cell.length_a   1.000
_cell.length_b   1.000
_cell.length_c   1.000
_cell.angle_alpha   90.00
_cell.angle_beta   90.00
_cell.angle_gamma   90.00
#
_symmetry.space_group_name_H-M   'P 1'
#
loop_
_entity.id
_entity.type
_entity.pdbx_description
1 polymer ?
#
loop_
_entity_poly.entity_id
_entity_poly.type
_entity_poly.pdbx_seq_one_letter_code
_entity_poly.pdbx_strand_id
1 'polypeptide(L)'
;MKRILASAGIMAFGMTMAQAQTPQPADWTILTLTANANKPAAVTWDRIGGHDWCGILRFLDRLKGCTIDSGKGEVGSVRTVMVGTTPTVEIAVARTPLSYTYAQPYTPIFYHGTMGVEPVDATHSRIVYTLMWNQTPVGDAAAQKAAHDARQKSFQAAVDKMAEAANAP
;
A
#
# COMPACT_ATOMS: atom_id res chain seq x y z
N MET A 1 -62.40 44.81 -23.84
CA MET A 1 -61.28 44.89 -22.89
C MET A 1 -61.11 43.53 -22.26
N LYS A 2 -60.08 42.71 -22.68
CA LYS A 2 -59.79 41.40 -22.11
C LYS A 2 -58.56 41.55 -21.21
N ARG A 3 -58.70 41.29 -19.94
CA ARG A 3 -57.59 41.27 -18.95
C ARG A 3 -56.96 39.86 -19.01
N ILE A 4 -55.65 39.81 -19.28
CA ILE A 4 -54.83 38.60 -19.20
C ILE A 4 -54.21 38.60 -17.83
N LEU A 5 -54.55 37.60 -17.01
CA LEU A 5 -53.91 37.31 -15.72
C LEU A 5 -52.67 36.40 -16.01
N ALA A 6 -51.50 36.94 -15.78
CA ALA A 6 -50.25 36.14 -15.82
C ALA A 6 -50.04 35.48 -14.47
N SER A 7 -50.10 34.17 -14.41
CA SER A 7 -49.74 33.38 -13.22
C SER A 7 -48.22 33.16 -13.21
N ALA A 8 -47.53 33.72 -12.25
CA ALA A 8 -46.13 33.45 -11.99
C ALA A 8 -45.99 32.18 -11.15
N GLY A 9 -45.54 31.10 -11.80
CA GLY A 9 -45.18 29.87 -11.11
C GLY A 9 -43.84 29.99 -10.40
N ILE A 10 -43.82 29.91 -9.08
CA ILE A 10 -42.61 29.84 -8.26
C ILE A 10 -42.11 28.39 -8.31
N MET A 11 -41.02 28.14 -9.03
CA MET A 11 -40.28 26.86 -8.94
C MET A 11 -39.43 26.88 -7.66
N ALA A 12 -39.86 26.13 -6.65
CA ALA A 12 -39.05 25.86 -5.48
C ALA A 12 -37.97 24.81 -5.85
N PHE A 13 -36.72 25.26 -5.99
CA PHE A 13 -35.58 24.40 -6.08
C PHE A 13 -35.32 23.79 -4.69
N GLY A 14 -35.73 22.53 -4.49
CA GLY A 14 -35.37 21.75 -3.33
C GLY A 14 -33.86 21.48 -3.32
N MET A 15 -33.06 22.22 -2.56
CA MET A 15 -31.68 21.86 -2.25
C MET A 15 -31.72 20.64 -1.33
N THR A 16 -31.47 19.44 -1.89
CA THR A 16 -31.13 18.28 -1.07
C THR A 16 -29.76 18.54 -0.46
N MET A 17 -29.73 18.90 0.84
CA MET A 17 -28.51 18.91 1.63
C MET A 17 -27.94 17.49 1.62
N ALA A 18 -26.79 17.29 0.94
CA ALA A 18 -26.01 16.08 1.10
C ALA A 18 -25.63 16.00 2.58
N GLN A 19 -26.22 15.06 3.30
CA GLN A 19 -25.81 14.79 4.68
C GLN A 19 -24.36 14.32 4.62
N ALA A 20 -23.44 15.09 5.19
CA ALA A 20 -22.08 14.65 5.41
C ALA A 20 -22.14 13.40 6.29
N GLN A 21 -21.82 12.23 5.68
CA GLN A 21 -21.69 11.00 6.46
C GLN A 21 -20.60 11.22 7.51
N THR A 22 -20.96 11.03 8.78
CA THR A 22 -19.97 11.00 9.86
C THR A 22 -18.94 9.93 9.49
N PRO A 23 -17.64 10.28 9.38
CA PRO A 23 -16.63 9.29 9.07
C PRO A 23 -16.71 8.15 10.07
N GLN A 24 -16.88 6.91 9.59
CA GLN A 24 -16.78 5.74 10.44
C GLN A 24 -15.39 5.72 11.07
N PRO A 25 -15.24 5.46 12.38
CA PRO A 25 -13.93 5.30 12.99
C PRO A 25 -13.13 4.25 12.22
N ALA A 26 -11.92 4.62 11.78
CA ALA A 26 -11.05 3.69 11.10
C ALA A 26 -10.45 2.71 12.11
N ASP A 27 -10.60 1.42 11.86
CA ASP A 27 -9.95 0.35 12.63
C ASP A 27 -8.66 -0.05 11.91
N TRP A 28 -7.54 0.51 12.38
CA TRP A 28 -6.22 0.29 11.79
C TRP A 28 -5.53 -0.94 12.38
N THR A 29 -5.01 -1.80 11.51
CA THR A 29 -4.14 -2.90 11.91
C THR A 29 -2.75 -2.75 11.30
N ILE A 30 -1.75 -3.27 12.01
CA ILE A 30 -0.35 -3.26 11.61
C ILE A 30 0.18 -4.69 11.65
N LEU A 31 0.93 -5.07 10.64
CA LEU A 31 1.61 -6.35 10.54
C LEU A 31 3.07 -6.11 10.18
N THR A 32 4.01 -6.54 11.03
CA THR A 32 5.43 -6.46 10.77
C THR A 32 6.02 -7.85 10.57
N LEU A 33 6.75 -8.02 9.48
CA LEU A 33 7.36 -9.26 9.03
C LEU A 33 8.86 -9.04 8.92
N THR A 34 9.66 -10.01 9.34
CA THR A 34 11.11 -9.87 9.36
C THR A 34 11.82 -11.15 8.91
N ALA A 35 13.01 -10.99 8.33
CA ALA A 35 13.97 -12.07 8.12
C ALA A 35 15.40 -11.54 8.28
N ASN A 36 16.32 -12.40 8.70
CA ASN A 36 17.72 -12.05 8.87
C ASN A 36 18.51 -12.29 7.58
N ALA A 37 19.47 -11.42 7.32
CA ALA A 37 20.44 -11.57 6.24
C ALA A 37 21.87 -11.52 6.81
N ASN A 38 22.72 -12.44 6.33
CA ASN A 38 24.15 -12.54 6.71
C ASN A 38 25.00 -11.64 5.80
N LYS A 39 24.55 -10.42 5.61
CA LYS A 39 25.20 -9.37 4.81
C LYS A 39 24.97 -8.01 5.48
N PRO A 40 25.87 -7.04 5.27
CA PRO A 40 25.64 -5.65 5.67
C PRO A 40 24.35 -5.09 5.07
N ALA A 41 23.70 -4.15 5.75
CA ALA A 41 22.39 -3.64 5.34
C ALA A 41 22.35 -3.05 3.92
N ALA A 42 23.39 -2.30 3.52
CA ALA A 42 23.47 -1.76 2.16
C ALA A 42 23.56 -2.86 1.10
N VAL A 43 24.37 -3.90 1.34
CA VAL A 43 24.50 -5.05 0.45
C VAL A 43 23.19 -5.83 0.35
N THR A 44 22.51 -6.04 1.48
CA THR A 44 21.19 -6.68 1.50
C THR A 44 20.19 -5.88 0.68
N TRP A 45 20.15 -4.55 0.86
CA TRP A 45 19.25 -3.66 0.14
C TRP A 45 19.47 -3.70 -1.38
N ASP A 46 20.73 -3.68 -1.82
CA ASP A 46 21.10 -3.83 -3.24
C ASP A 46 20.62 -5.17 -3.81
N ARG A 47 20.92 -6.28 -3.10
CA ARG A 47 20.61 -7.63 -3.58
C ARG A 47 19.12 -7.92 -3.69
N ILE A 48 18.30 -7.35 -2.80
CA ILE A 48 16.85 -7.49 -2.91
C ILE A 48 16.24 -6.49 -3.90
N GLY A 49 17.02 -5.60 -4.49
CA GLY A 49 16.55 -4.63 -5.49
C GLY A 49 15.84 -3.43 -4.86
N GLY A 50 16.23 -3.02 -3.66
CA GLY A 50 15.58 -1.95 -2.91
C GLY A 50 15.70 -0.55 -3.54
N HIS A 51 16.69 -0.35 -4.40
CA HIS A 51 16.86 0.90 -5.15
C HIS A 51 15.91 1.03 -6.33
N ASP A 52 15.46 -0.09 -6.90
CA ASP A 52 14.47 -0.13 -7.97
C ASP A 52 13.05 -0.07 -7.38
N TRP A 53 12.26 0.90 -7.83
CA TRP A 53 10.90 1.10 -7.36
C TRP A 53 9.97 -0.11 -7.60
N CYS A 54 10.27 -0.93 -8.62
CA CYS A 54 9.60 -2.21 -8.90
C CYS A 54 10.37 -3.45 -8.40
N GLY A 55 11.64 -3.30 -8.00
CA GLY A 55 12.57 -4.43 -7.81
C GLY A 55 12.13 -5.46 -6.78
N ILE A 56 11.66 -5.01 -5.62
CA ILE A 56 11.22 -5.88 -4.51
C ILE A 56 9.96 -6.68 -4.86
N LEU A 57 9.13 -6.19 -5.79
CA LEU A 57 7.86 -6.83 -6.13
C LEU A 57 8.01 -8.23 -6.74
N ARG A 58 9.18 -8.55 -7.29
CA ARG A 58 9.49 -9.90 -7.83
C ARG A 58 9.40 -11.03 -6.79
N PHE A 59 9.48 -10.70 -5.50
CA PHE A 59 9.35 -11.67 -4.41
C PHE A 59 7.89 -11.91 -3.99
N LEU A 60 6.95 -11.09 -4.46
CA LEU A 60 5.54 -11.18 -4.14
C LEU A 60 4.79 -11.96 -5.23
N ASP A 61 4.58 -13.26 -5.05
CA ASP A 61 3.98 -14.17 -6.05
C ASP A 61 2.62 -13.71 -6.58
N ARG A 62 1.87 -12.95 -5.79
CA ARG A 62 0.57 -12.39 -6.15
C ARG A 62 0.65 -11.20 -7.10
N LEU A 63 1.82 -10.58 -7.26
CA LEU A 63 2.01 -9.45 -8.16
C LEU A 63 2.46 -9.96 -9.53
N LYS A 64 1.79 -9.51 -10.58
CA LYS A 64 1.98 -9.99 -11.96
C LYS A 64 2.58 -8.95 -12.90
N GLY A 65 2.84 -7.75 -12.39
CA GLY A 65 3.45 -6.67 -13.15
C GLY A 65 3.61 -5.41 -12.33
N CYS A 66 4.52 -4.55 -12.80
CA CYS A 66 4.78 -3.23 -12.24
C CYS A 66 5.12 -2.28 -13.38
N THR A 67 4.43 -1.14 -13.45
CA THR A 67 4.70 -0.05 -14.37
C THR A 67 4.96 1.21 -13.57
N ILE A 68 6.03 1.92 -13.88
CA ILE A 68 6.29 3.25 -13.30
C ILE A 68 5.54 4.27 -14.15
N ASP A 69 4.54 4.91 -13.56
CA ASP A 69 3.69 5.89 -14.22
C ASP A 69 4.31 7.30 -14.18
N SER A 70 5.02 7.62 -13.09
CA SER A 70 5.79 8.86 -12.96
C SER A 70 6.90 8.75 -11.92
N GLY A 71 7.97 9.55 -12.09
CA GLY A 71 9.14 9.56 -11.20
C GLY A 71 10.03 8.31 -11.38
N LYS A 72 10.94 8.10 -10.42
CA LYS A 72 11.91 6.98 -10.42
C LYS A 72 11.99 6.27 -9.05
N GLY A 73 10.98 6.48 -8.19
CA GLY A 73 10.92 5.93 -6.84
C GLY A 73 11.22 6.93 -5.73
N GLU A 74 11.52 8.20 -6.03
CA GLU A 74 11.54 9.29 -5.05
C GLU A 74 10.14 9.58 -4.50
N VAL A 75 10.04 10.32 -3.40
CA VAL A 75 8.76 10.72 -2.82
C VAL A 75 7.91 11.46 -3.86
N GLY A 76 6.65 11.04 -4.00
CA GLY A 76 5.73 11.51 -5.03
C GLY A 76 5.72 10.67 -6.32
N SER A 77 6.68 9.74 -6.51
CA SER A 77 6.64 8.80 -7.64
C SER A 77 5.40 7.92 -7.56
N VAL A 78 4.86 7.58 -8.73
CA VAL A 78 3.65 6.74 -8.88
C VAL A 78 3.99 5.50 -9.70
N ARG A 79 3.52 4.35 -9.24
CA ARG A 79 3.54 3.10 -10.02
C ARG A 79 2.18 2.42 -9.99
N THR A 80 1.89 1.65 -11.01
CA THR A 80 0.77 0.71 -11.05
C THR A 80 1.30 -0.72 -10.90
N VAL A 81 0.83 -1.43 -9.89
CA VAL A 81 1.12 -2.85 -9.68
C VAL A 81 -0.09 -3.71 -10.00
N MET A 82 0.14 -4.87 -10.63
CA MET A 82 -0.94 -5.81 -10.96
C MET A 82 -1.10 -6.83 -9.83
N VAL A 83 -2.15 -6.70 -9.02
CA VAL A 83 -2.51 -7.66 -7.97
C VAL A 83 -3.46 -8.68 -8.58
N GLY A 84 -2.93 -9.81 -9.03
CA GLY A 84 -3.66 -10.72 -9.93
C GLY A 84 -4.00 -10.00 -11.24
N THR A 85 -5.27 -9.74 -11.50
CA THR A 85 -5.76 -8.99 -12.67
C THR A 85 -6.15 -7.55 -12.35
N THR A 86 -6.03 -7.12 -11.09
CA THR A 86 -6.48 -5.80 -10.65
C THR A 86 -5.32 -4.81 -10.63
N PRO A 87 -5.37 -3.72 -11.42
CA PRO A 87 -4.40 -2.66 -11.35
C PRO A 87 -4.56 -1.87 -10.03
N THR A 88 -3.47 -1.68 -9.32
CA THR A 88 -3.44 -0.97 -8.03
C THR A 88 -2.38 0.11 -8.10
N VAL A 89 -2.79 1.36 -7.91
CA VAL A 89 -1.89 2.53 -7.90
C VAL A 89 -1.21 2.64 -6.55
N GLU A 90 0.10 2.84 -6.58
CA GLU A 90 0.93 3.08 -5.40
C GLU A 90 1.72 4.38 -5.55
N ILE A 91 1.74 5.17 -4.49
CA ILE A 91 2.47 6.43 -4.41
C ILE A 91 3.58 6.29 -3.37
N ALA A 92 4.82 6.66 -3.72
CA ALA A 92 5.92 6.75 -2.77
C ALA A 92 5.69 7.91 -1.81
N VAL A 93 5.57 7.64 -0.51
CA VAL A 93 5.27 8.67 0.51
C VAL A 93 6.45 8.97 1.43
N ALA A 94 7.42 8.06 1.52
CA ALA A 94 8.68 8.28 2.23
C ALA A 94 9.79 7.43 1.63
N ARG A 95 11.05 7.89 1.73
CA ARG A 95 12.22 7.13 1.29
C ARG A 95 13.45 7.50 2.14
N THR A 96 14.25 6.48 2.45
CA THR A 96 15.60 6.61 3.02
C THR A 96 16.59 5.86 2.14
N PRO A 97 17.90 5.89 2.40
CA PRO A 97 18.85 5.07 1.66
C PRO A 97 18.58 3.56 1.70
N LEU A 98 17.92 3.06 2.76
CA LEU A 98 17.68 1.63 3.00
C LEU A 98 16.19 1.29 3.20
N SER A 99 15.28 2.17 2.83
CA SER A 99 13.84 1.91 2.94
C SER A 99 13.02 2.77 2.00
N TYR A 100 11.79 2.33 1.75
CA TYR A 100 10.73 3.18 1.20
C TYR A 100 9.38 2.84 1.81
N THR A 101 8.50 3.82 1.82
CA THR A 101 7.09 3.66 2.19
C THR A 101 6.22 4.03 0.99
N TYR A 102 5.19 3.24 0.74
CA TYR A 102 4.18 3.52 -0.28
C TYR A 102 2.78 3.48 0.31
N ALA A 103 1.87 4.18 -0.35
CA ALA A 103 0.45 4.18 -0.04
C ALA A 103 -0.36 3.77 -1.26
N GLN A 104 -1.49 3.10 -1.05
CA GLN A 104 -2.52 2.78 -2.04
C GLN A 104 -3.77 3.64 -1.77
N PRO A 105 -3.78 4.93 -2.18
CA PRO A 105 -4.81 5.89 -1.76
C PRO A 105 -6.19 5.59 -2.34
N TYR A 106 -6.25 4.81 -3.40
CA TYR A 106 -7.52 4.48 -4.08
C TYR A 106 -8.10 3.12 -3.69
N THR A 107 -7.48 2.43 -2.72
CA THR A 107 -8.06 1.19 -2.17
C THR A 107 -8.95 1.52 -0.97
N PRO A 108 -10.10 0.83 -0.79
CA PRO A 108 -10.99 1.08 0.35
C PRO A 108 -10.31 0.94 1.71
N ILE A 109 -9.29 0.10 1.79
CA ILE A 109 -8.55 -0.18 3.01
C ILE A 109 -7.38 0.78 3.27
N PHE A 110 -7.13 1.76 2.40
CA PHE A 110 -6.01 2.71 2.54
C PHE A 110 -4.69 2.03 2.89
N TYR A 111 -4.34 1.02 2.12
CA TYR A 111 -3.18 0.18 2.41
C TYR A 111 -1.86 0.95 2.29
N HIS A 112 -0.97 0.73 3.26
CA HIS A 112 0.38 1.25 3.28
C HIS A 112 1.37 0.11 3.47
N GLY A 113 2.54 0.23 2.88
CA GLY A 113 3.65 -0.69 3.13
C GLY A 113 4.95 0.06 3.29
N THR A 114 5.72 -0.29 4.31
CA THR A 114 7.10 0.18 4.49
C THR A 114 8.01 -1.03 4.35
N MET A 115 8.89 -0.97 3.36
CA MET A 115 9.93 -1.96 3.14
C MET A 115 11.29 -1.35 3.45
N GLY A 116 12.11 -2.06 4.25
CA GLY A 116 13.42 -1.58 4.62
C GLY A 116 14.37 -2.68 5.06
N VAL A 117 15.64 -2.29 5.23
CA VAL A 117 16.70 -3.13 5.80
C VAL A 117 17.36 -2.37 6.94
N GLU A 118 17.39 -2.98 8.11
CA GLU A 118 18.01 -2.45 9.32
C GLU A 118 19.36 -3.11 9.55
N PRO A 119 20.44 -2.36 9.86
CA PRO A 119 21.70 -2.95 10.27
C PRO A 119 21.53 -3.63 11.64
N VAL A 120 22.07 -4.85 11.79
CA VAL A 120 22.20 -5.54 13.09
C VAL A 120 23.63 -5.35 13.61
N ASP A 121 24.61 -5.58 12.74
CA ASP A 121 26.03 -5.32 12.97
C ASP A 121 26.75 -5.05 11.62
N ALA A 122 28.09 -5.06 11.61
CA ALA A 122 28.87 -4.79 10.41
C ALA A 122 28.70 -5.83 9.29
N THR A 123 28.20 -7.02 9.61
CA THR A 123 28.10 -8.18 8.68
C THR A 123 26.70 -8.74 8.56
N HIS A 124 25.77 -8.31 9.40
CA HIS A 124 24.39 -8.81 9.42
C HIS A 124 23.38 -7.67 9.36
N SER A 125 22.25 -7.99 8.79
CA SER A 125 21.11 -7.07 8.71
C SER A 125 19.79 -7.81 8.90
N ARG A 126 18.71 -7.05 9.05
CA ARG A 126 17.36 -7.54 9.16
C ARG A 126 16.50 -6.85 8.10
N ILE A 127 15.86 -7.65 7.26
CA ILE A 127 14.82 -7.20 6.35
C ILE A 127 13.56 -6.99 7.18
N VAL A 128 12.89 -5.84 7.01
CA VAL A 128 11.66 -5.49 7.73
C VAL A 128 10.62 -5.03 6.74
N TYR A 129 9.46 -5.66 6.77
CA TYR A 129 8.30 -5.25 5.98
C TYR A 129 7.11 -5.00 6.88
N THR A 130 6.73 -3.74 7.03
CA THR A 130 5.57 -3.33 7.83
C THR A 130 4.43 -2.97 6.91
N LEU A 131 3.27 -3.57 7.15
CA LEU A 131 2.03 -3.34 6.44
C LEU A 131 1.04 -2.68 7.39
N MET A 132 0.27 -1.69 6.91
CA MET A 132 -0.78 -1.04 7.67
C MET A 132 -2.01 -0.84 6.78
N TRP A 133 -3.19 -1.14 7.29
CA TRP A 133 -4.45 -0.93 6.56
C TRP A 133 -5.63 -0.73 7.50
N ASN A 134 -6.67 -0.06 6.99
CA ASN A 134 -7.96 0.03 7.67
C ASN A 134 -8.74 -1.28 7.47
N GLN A 135 -9.11 -1.94 8.57
CA GLN A 135 -9.87 -3.20 8.55
C GLN A 135 -11.38 -3.00 8.37
N THR A 136 -11.91 -1.82 8.69
CA THR A 136 -13.35 -1.56 8.65
C THR A 136 -14.03 -2.01 7.35
N PRO A 137 -13.46 -1.75 6.13
CA PRO A 137 -14.07 -2.21 4.88
C PRO A 137 -13.90 -3.71 4.59
N VAL A 138 -13.11 -4.44 5.39
CA VAL A 138 -12.85 -5.87 5.14
C VAL A 138 -14.05 -6.74 5.54
N GLY A 139 -14.85 -6.27 6.50
CA GLY A 139 -16.02 -6.97 7.00
C GLY A 139 -15.97 -7.25 8.51
N ASP A 140 -16.56 -8.37 8.93
CA ASP A 140 -16.61 -8.77 10.33
C ASP A 140 -15.25 -9.28 10.86
N ALA A 141 -15.18 -9.55 12.15
CA ALA A 141 -13.95 -10.00 12.83
C ALA A 141 -13.36 -11.29 12.22
N ALA A 142 -14.20 -12.19 11.72
CA ALA A 142 -13.72 -13.41 11.08
C ALA A 142 -13.08 -13.12 9.71
N ALA A 143 -13.69 -12.25 8.90
CA ALA A 143 -13.15 -11.79 7.63
C ALA A 143 -11.86 -10.98 7.84
N GLN A 144 -11.81 -10.10 8.84
CA GLN A 144 -10.61 -9.34 9.21
C GLN A 144 -9.45 -10.26 9.60
N LYS A 145 -9.72 -11.26 10.47
CA LYS A 145 -8.71 -12.25 10.85
C LYS A 145 -8.21 -13.05 9.64
N ALA A 146 -9.10 -13.53 8.79
CA ALA A 146 -8.72 -14.29 7.60
C ALA A 146 -7.86 -13.45 6.64
N ALA A 147 -8.20 -12.17 6.45
CA ALA A 147 -7.43 -11.24 5.64
C ALA A 147 -6.04 -10.93 6.24
N HIS A 148 -5.95 -10.81 7.56
CA HIS A 148 -4.68 -10.63 8.28
C HIS A 148 -3.78 -11.86 8.11
N ASP A 149 -4.30 -13.08 8.39
CA ASP A 149 -3.54 -14.32 8.30
C ASP A 149 -3.05 -14.59 6.86
N ALA A 150 -3.89 -14.32 5.86
CA ALA A 150 -3.51 -14.45 4.46
C ALA A 150 -2.38 -13.48 4.06
N ARG A 151 -2.42 -12.23 4.55
CA ARG A 151 -1.33 -11.27 4.34
C ARG A 151 -0.06 -11.71 5.05
N GLN A 152 -0.15 -12.11 6.32
CA GLN A 152 0.99 -12.62 7.09
C GLN A 152 1.69 -13.75 6.35
N LYS A 153 0.96 -14.77 5.91
CA LYS A 153 1.51 -15.91 5.17
C LYS A 153 2.18 -15.47 3.87
N SER A 154 1.50 -14.68 3.05
CA SER A 154 2.00 -14.28 1.73
C SER A 154 3.23 -13.36 1.81
N PHE A 155 3.21 -12.39 2.71
CA PHE A 155 4.31 -11.44 2.84
C PHE A 155 5.48 -12.00 3.63
N GLN A 156 5.27 -12.91 4.62
CA GLN A 156 6.38 -13.61 5.25
C GLN A 156 7.14 -14.47 4.23
N ALA A 157 6.44 -15.21 3.38
CA ALA A 157 7.10 -15.97 2.30
C ALA A 157 7.91 -15.07 1.36
N ALA A 158 7.45 -13.85 1.09
CA ALA A 158 8.22 -12.90 0.27
C ALA A 158 9.47 -12.40 1.01
N VAL A 159 9.37 -12.08 2.30
CA VAL A 159 10.50 -11.63 3.13
C VAL A 159 11.54 -12.75 3.27
N ASP A 160 11.10 -14.00 3.42
CA ASP A 160 11.99 -15.17 3.46
C ASP A 160 12.75 -15.34 2.14
N LYS A 161 12.07 -15.24 0.98
CA LYS A 161 12.72 -15.25 -0.34
C LYS A 161 13.72 -14.10 -0.54
N MET A 162 13.42 -12.91 0.01
CA MET A 162 14.35 -11.78 0.00
C MET A 162 15.62 -12.13 0.80
N ALA A 163 15.47 -12.75 1.97
CA ALA A 163 16.62 -13.17 2.78
C ALA A 163 17.46 -14.25 2.07
N GLU A 164 16.83 -15.20 1.41
CA GLU A 164 17.52 -16.18 0.56
C GLU A 164 18.31 -15.50 -0.56
N ALA A 165 17.70 -14.56 -1.29
CA ALA A 165 18.37 -13.80 -2.35
C ALA A 165 19.51 -12.93 -1.82
N ALA A 166 19.35 -12.32 -0.65
CA ALA A 166 20.40 -11.53 -0.01
C ALA A 166 21.59 -12.41 0.42
N ASN A 167 21.34 -13.63 0.87
CA ASN A 167 22.37 -14.57 1.35
C ASN A 167 23.03 -15.38 0.25
N ALA A 168 22.52 -15.37 -0.97
CA ALA A 168 23.11 -16.09 -2.09
C ALA A 168 24.61 -15.74 -2.27
N PRO A 169 25.44 -16.63 -2.81
CA PRO A 169 26.88 -16.42 -3.03
C PRO A 169 27.20 -15.13 -3.82
#